data_f5a1c9b720e4dee77fa2f316bfabb429
#
_entry.id   f5a1c9b720e4dee77fa2f316bfabb429
#
_cell.length_a   1.000
_cell.length_b   1.000
_cell.length_c   1.000
_cell.angle_alpha   90.00
_cell.angle_beta   90.00
_cell.angle_gamma   90.00
#
_symmetry.space_group_name_H-M   'P 1'
#
loop_
_entity.id
_entity.type
_entity.pdbx_description
1 polymer ?
#
loop_
_entity_poly.entity_id
_entity_poly.type
_entity_poly.pdbx_seq_one_letter_code
_entity_poly.pdbx_strand_id
1 'polypeptide(L)'
;MKIVVFGAARRVGLLVNDRIVDLAAAESTLPADLAGFIAADRRALDLAEGLGALADDPEHPAVVLAASTVLHAPVVSRPRIACAAGNIPAHTAGSARRKGVEASNALAGLTDGRGDVPSEADIRSATRERGEPRGFWKDFAIAKGSGDPIAIPARAEQFDYEGEVAVVIARAALDVPSGRGESYFWGVTLLNDWSIRGASRKDSHSFNLGKNFDGGASVGPCIVVGELDPADMHVTTTVNGDLRQSYSTSDMIFSHAEYLEYLSRDFTFLPGDLISGGSGPGTATDSGAGFLRPGDMVGVTSAEVGTLSNEVVAKGL
;
A
#
# COMPACT_ATOMS: atom_id res chain seq x y z
N MET A 1 7.01 13.27 -10.33
CA MET A 1 6.44 12.50 -11.46
C MET A 1 5.38 11.52 -10.98
N LYS A 2 4.24 11.35 -11.70
CA LYS A 2 3.24 10.30 -11.41
C LYS A 2 3.33 9.21 -12.46
N ILE A 3 3.83 8.03 -12.09
CA ILE A 3 4.02 6.89 -12.98
C ILE A 3 2.84 5.93 -12.84
N VAL A 4 2.28 5.54 -13.98
CA VAL A 4 1.15 4.60 -14.10
C VAL A 4 1.53 3.39 -14.96
N VAL A 5 0.82 2.29 -14.75
CA VAL A 5 0.82 1.13 -15.66
C VAL A 5 -0.54 1.07 -16.34
N PHE A 6 -0.58 1.10 -17.66
CA PHE A 6 -1.83 1.27 -18.41
C PHE A 6 -1.93 0.41 -19.67
N GLY A 7 -3.14 0.28 -20.17
CA GLY A 7 -3.47 -0.40 -21.42
C GLY A 7 -3.26 -1.90 -21.40
N ALA A 8 -3.72 -2.60 -22.45
CA ALA A 8 -3.67 -4.06 -22.52
C ALA A 8 -2.25 -4.65 -22.44
N ALA A 9 -1.25 -3.91 -22.92
CA ALA A 9 0.15 -4.31 -22.88
C ALA A 9 0.87 -3.96 -21.57
N ARG A 10 0.16 -3.36 -20.58
CA ARG A 10 0.70 -2.95 -19.27
C ARG A 10 1.94 -2.07 -19.39
N ARG A 11 1.87 -1.07 -20.25
CA ARG A 11 2.98 -0.15 -20.51
C ARG A 11 3.13 0.88 -19.39
N VAL A 12 4.33 1.44 -19.24
CA VAL A 12 4.61 2.53 -18.33
C VAL A 12 4.26 3.86 -18.99
N GLY A 13 3.52 4.68 -18.27
CA GLY A 13 3.18 6.03 -18.68
C GLY A 13 3.40 7.07 -17.59
N LEU A 14 3.61 8.31 -18.02
CA LEU A 14 3.64 9.48 -17.16
C LEU A 14 2.23 10.11 -17.14
N LEU A 15 1.61 10.12 -15.97
CA LEU A 15 0.30 10.77 -15.77
C LEU A 15 0.49 12.28 -15.50
N VAL A 16 -0.05 13.08 -16.39
CA VAL A 16 -0.09 14.55 -16.26
C VAL A 16 -1.56 14.97 -16.36
N ASN A 17 -2.12 15.48 -15.27
CA ASN A 17 -3.55 15.77 -15.15
C ASN A 17 -4.41 14.55 -15.48
N ASP A 18 -5.18 14.59 -16.56
CA ASP A 18 -6.07 13.54 -17.07
C ASP A 18 -5.49 12.77 -18.27
N ARG A 19 -4.22 12.98 -18.60
CA ARG A 19 -3.54 12.39 -19.76
C ARG A 19 -2.35 11.55 -19.36
N ILE A 20 -2.11 10.50 -20.13
CA ILE A 20 -0.97 9.61 -19.98
C ILE A 20 -0.08 9.77 -21.19
N VAL A 21 1.17 10.10 -20.97
CA VAL A 21 2.22 10.04 -21.99
C VAL A 21 2.82 8.63 -21.93
N ASP A 22 2.66 7.85 -23.01
CA ASP A 22 3.30 6.54 -23.18
C ASP A 22 4.81 6.76 -23.36
N LEU A 23 5.59 6.48 -22.34
CA LEU A 23 7.00 6.83 -22.30
C LEU A 23 7.82 6.18 -23.43
N ALA A 24 7.63 4.89 -23.66
CA ALA A 24 8.37 4.19 -24.69
C ALA A 24 7.82 4.41 -26.11
N ALA A 25 6.59 4.93 -26.27
CA ALA A 25 6.10 5.40 -27.56
C ALA A 25 6.62 6.79 -27.89
N ALA A 26 6.80 7.65 -26.88
CA ALA A 26 7.38 8.99 -27.05
C ALA A 26 8.90 8.93 -27.25
N GLU A 27 9.58 8.02 -26.54
CA GLU A 27 11.03 7.86 -26.60
C GLU A 27 11.41 6.38 -26.48
N SER A 28 11.82 5.79 -27.61
CA SER A 28 12.07 4.35 -27.73
C SER A 28 13.25 3.80 -26.89
N THR A 29 14.08 4.68 -26.36
CA THR A 29 15.17 4.30 -25.46
C THR A 29 14.69 4.07 -24.02
N LEU A 30 13.46 4.51 -23.68
CA LEU A 30 12.87 4.27 -22.38
C LEU A 30 12.23 2.87 -22.30
N PRO A 31 12.36 2.17 -21.16
CA PRO A 31 11.71 0.90 -20.94
C PRO A 31 10.18 1.00 -21.03
N ALA A 32 9.57 0.00 -21.67
CA ALA A 32 8.12 -0.05 -21.83
C ALA A 32 7.40 -0.64 -20.61
N ASP A 33 8.09 -1.41 -19.78
CA ASP A 33 7.55 -2.04 -18.58
C ASP A 33 8.10 -1.41 -17.29
N LEU A 34 7.35 -1.61 -16.20
CA LEU A 34 7.67 -0.98 -14.92
C LEU A 34 8.99 -1.49 -14.32
N ALA A 35 9.31 -2.77 -14.46
CA ALA A 35 10.54 -3.33 -13.88
C ALA A 35 11.78 -2.73 -14.55
N GLY A 36 11.78 -2.64 -15.88
CA GLY A 36 12.82 -1.98 -16.64
C GLY A 36 12.92 -0.48 -16.28
N PHE A 37 11.78 0.18 -16.08
CA PHE A 37 11.76 1.62 -15.75
C PHE A 37 12.25 1.89 -14.32
N ILE A 38 11.94 1.04 -13.33
CA ILE A 38 12.52 1.12 -11.98
C ILE A 38 14.03 0.91 -12.00
N ALA A 39 14.51 -0.02 -12.84
CA ALA A 39 15.92 -0.31 -12.97
C ALA A 39 16.71 0.73 -13.81
N ALA A 40 16.01 1.66 -14.45
CA ALA A 40 16.60 2.70 -15.26
C ALA A 40 17.39 3.71 -14.41
N ASP A 41 18.39 4.33 -15.03
CA ASP A 41 19.23 5.32 -14.38
C ASP A 41 18.54 6.70 -14.24
N ARG A 42 19.20 7.61 -13.54
CA ARG A 42 18.69 8.98 -13.33
C ARG A 42 18.43 9.69 -14.66
N ARG A 43 19.22 9.45 -15.69
CA ARG A 43 19.04 10.09 -17.00
C ARG A 43 17.72 9.68 -17.65
N ALA A 44 17.33 8.43 -17.50
CA ALA A 44 16.02 7.96 -18.01
C ALA A 44 14.86 8.61 -17.26
N LEU A 45 14.99 8.83 -15.94
CA LEU A 45 13.97 9.54 -15.15
C LEU A 45 13.86 11.01 -15.57
N ASP A 46 15.00 11.71 -15.74
CA ASP A 46 15.02 13.10 -16.18
C ASP A 46 14.43 13.26 -17.60
N LEU A 47 14.71 12.29 -18.49
CA LEU A 47 14.14 12.24 -19.83
C LEU A 47 12.63 12.04 -19.78
N ALA A 48 12.14 11.08 -18.99
CA ALA A 48 10.72 10.84 -18.81
C ALA A 48 9.97 12.06 -18.26
N GLU A 49 10.57 12.75 -17.29
CA GLU A 49 9.99 13.98 -16.75
C GLU A 49 9.85 15.10 -17.81
N GLY A 50 10.87 15.24 -18.68
CA GLY A 50 10.85 16.18 -19.80
C GLY A 50 9.76 15.89 -20.83
N LEU A 51 9.37 14.60 -20.98
CA LEU A 51 8.28 14.22 -21.88
C LEU A 51 6.89 14.63 -21.37
N GLY A 52 6.78 15.07 -20.13
CA GLY A 52 5.50 15.54 -19.56
C GLY A 52 4.84 16.67 -20.35
N ALA A 53 5.62 17.51 -21.01
CA ALA A 53 5.10 18.59 -21.87
C ALA A 53 4.29 18.09 -23.07
N LEU A 54 4.48 16.84 -23.51
CA LEU A 54 3.68 16.23 -24.59
C LEU A 54 2.20 16.11 -24.22
N ALA A 55 1.87 16.06 -22.93
CA ALA A 55 0.49 16.00 -22.47
C ALA A 55 -0.34 17.24 -22.88
N ASP A 56 0.31 18.36 -23.22
CA ASP A 56 -0.38 19.56 -23.70
C ASP A 56 -0.89 19.43 -25.15
N ASP A 57 -0.37 18.44 -25.91
CA ASP A 57 -0.84 18.12 -27.25
C ASP A 57 -1.71 16.84 -27.23
N PRO A 58 -3.05 16.94 -27.25
CA PRO A 58 -3.95 15.79 -27.21
C PRO A 58 -3.91 14.93 -28.46
N GLU A 59 -3.39 15.46 -29.59
CA GLU A 59 -3.28 14.73 -30.88
C GLU A 59 -1.93 14.00 -31.01
N HIS A 60 -1.02 14.19 -30.07
CA HIS A 60 0.28 13.51 -30.09
C HIS A 60 0.09 12.00 -29.96
N PRO A 61 0.69 11.17 -30.84
CA PRO A 61 0.43 9.71 -30.90
C PRO A 61 0.83 8.94 -29.64
N ALA A 62 1.69 9.48 -28.80
CA ALA A 62 2.07 8.89 -27.51
C ALA A 62 1.16 9.37 -26.34
N VAL A 63 0.14 10.21 -26.58
CA VAL A 63 -0.73 10.74 -25.54
C VAL A 63 -2.09 10.04 -25.56
N VAL A 64 -2.55 9.59 -24.38
CA VAL A 64 -3.83 8.88 -24.20
C VAL A 64 -4.58 9.54 -23.05
N LEU A 65 -5.90 9.70 -23.19
CA LEU A 65 -6.74 10.10 -22.06
C LEU A 65 -6.78 8.98 -21.01
N ALA A 66 -6.54 9.30 -19.75
CA ALA A 66 -6.57 8.32 -18.66
C ALA A 66 -7.93 7.62 -18.56
N ALA A 67 -9.03 8.34 -18.78
CA ALA A 67 -10.39 7.80 -18.77
C ALA A 67 -10.69 6.85 -19.95
N SER A 68 -9.90 6.86 -21.02
CA SER A 68 -10.08 6.01 -22.21
C SER A 68 -9.30 4.69 -22.16
N THR A 69 -8.56 4.45 -21.08
CA THR A 69 -7.72 3.26 -20.94
C THR A 69 -7.83 2.63 -19.56
N VAL A 70 -7.44 1.38 -19.44
CA VAL A 70 -7.40 0.67 -18.17
C VAL A 70 -6.09 1.01 -17.45
N LEU A 71 -6.22 1.44 -16.20
CA LEU A 71 -5.09 1.55 -15.27
C LEU A 71 -4.95 0.23 -14.52
N HIS A 72 -3.73 -0.26 -14.42
CA HIS A 72 -3.40 -1.45 -13.65
C HIS A 72 -2.69 -1.10 -12.35
N ALA A 73 -2.63 -2.04 -11.41
CA ALA A 73 -1.73 -1.90 -10.27
C ALA A 73 -0.31 -1.58 -10.78
N PRO A 74 0.31 -0.48 -10.32
CA PRO A 74 1.65 -0.11 -10.73
C PRO A 74 2.68 -0.93 -9.92
N VAL A 75 2.74 -2.22 -10.21
CA VAL A 75 3.64 -3.18 -9.57
C VAL A 75 4.34 -4.02 -10.62
N VAL A 76 5.53 -4.49 -10.30
CA VAL A 76 6.24 -5.49 -11.09
C VAL A 76 5.54 -6.85 -11.04
N SER A 77 5.93 -7.77 -11.89
CA SER A 77 5.40 -9.14 -11.82
C SER A 77 5.81 -9.80 -10.51
N ARG A 78 4.82 -10.19 -9.69
CA ARG A 78 4.99 -10.81 -8.36
C ARG A 78 5.86 -9.99 -7.41
N PRO A 79 5.46 -8.76 -7.05
CA PRO A 79 6.16 -8.00 -6.03
C PRO A 79 5.98 -8.70 -4.69
N ARG A 80 7.00 -8.66 -3.84
CA ARG A 80 6.81 -8.93 -2.42
C ARG A 80 6.32 -7.64 -1.76
N ILE A 81 5.38 -7.76 -0.86
CA ILE A 81 4.92 -6.64 -0.05
C ILE A 81 5.11 -7.00 1.42
N ALA A 82 6.00 -6.26 2.09
CA ALA A 82 6.13 -6.31 3.54
C ALA A 82 5.18 -5.28 4.15
N CYS A 83 4.20 -5.73 4.92
CA CYS A 83 3.26 -4.84 5.61
C CYS A 83 3.61 -4.76 7.10
N ALA A 84 3.75 -3.54 7.61
CA ALA A 84 3.92 -3.31 9.03
C ALA A 84 2.62 -3.60 9.79
N ALA A 85 2.72 -4.24 10.94
CA ALA A 85 1.59 -4.55 11.81
C ALA A 85 1.72 -3.88 13.17
N GLY A 86 0.63 -3.24 13.62
CA GLY A 86 0.63 -2.54 14.91
C GLY A 86 1.58 -1.34 14.95
N ASN A 87 1.87 -0.77 13.80
CA ASN A 87 2.82 0.33 13.64
C ASN A 87 2.21 1.72 13.87
N ILE A 88 0.88 1.82 13.92
CA ILE A 88 0.16 3.05 14.27
C ILE A 88 -0.58 2.82 15.60
N PRO A 89 -0.18 3.51 16.68
CA PRO A 89 -0.70 3.24 18.02
C PRO A 89 -2.22 3.36 18.14
N ALA A 90 -2.83 4.36 17.52
CA ALA A 90 -4.28 4.59 17.55
C ALA A 90 -5.07 3.42 16.96
N HIS A 91 -4.62 2.84 15.84
CA HIS A 91 -5.22 1.63 15.25
C HIS A 91 -5.09 0.42 16.18
N THR A 92 -3.91 0.24 16.78
CA THR A 92 -3.64 -0.85 17.72
C THR A 92 -4.55 -0.75 18.95
N ALA A 93 -4.65 0.43 19.55
CA ALA A 93 -5.53 0.68 20.69
C ALA A 93 -7.02 0.48 20.34
N GLY A 94 -7.47 0.97 19.17
CA GLY A 94 -8.84 0.78 18.68
C GLY A 94 -9.20 -0.70 18.50
N SER A 95 -8.32 -1.46 17.86
CA SER A 95 -8.50 -2.90 17.68
C SER A 95 -8.57 -3.65 19.01
N ALA A 96 -7.75 -3.29 19.99
CA ALA A 96 -7.76 -3.89 21.31
C ALA A 96 -9.04 -3.58 22.12
N ARG A 97 -9.55 -2.36 22.04
CA ARG A 97 -10.82 -1.99 22.71
C ARG A 97 -11.99 -2.85 22.24
N ARG A 98 -12.01 -3.23 20.96
CA ARG A 98 -13.10 -4.02 20.39
C ARG A 98 -12.93 -5.53 20.51
N LYS A 99 -11.72 -6.05 20.36
CA LYS A 99 -11.44 -7.48 20.41
C LYS A 99 -11.10 -8.01 21.79
N GLY A 100 -10.83 -7.10 22.71
CA GLY A 100 -10.19 -7.41 23.99
C GLY A 100 -8.66 -7.47 23.86
N VAL A 101 -7.98 -7.09 24.91
CA VAL A 101 -6.51 -6.99 24.97
C VAL A 101 -5.82 -8.33 24.66
N GLU A 102 -6.34 -9.42 25.18
CA GLU A 102 -5.81 -10.77 24.96
C GLU A 102 -5.89 -11.25 23.50
N ALA A 103 -6.88 -10.72 22.75
CA ALA A 103 -7.07 -11.07 21.35
C ALA A 103 -6.27 -10.18 20.38
N SER A 104 -5.56 -9.17 20.89
CA SER A 104 -4.74 -8.27 20.10
C SER A 104 -3.29 -8.75 20.04
N ASN A 105 -2.93 -9.45 18.96
CA ASN A 105 -1.54 -9.88 18.74
C ASN A 105 -0.54 -8.72 18.75
N ALA A 106 -0.98 -7.52 18.37
CA ALA A 106 -0.15 -6.32 18.39
C ALA A 106 0.23 -5.87 19.82
N LEU A 107 -0.61 -6.20 20.81
CA LEU A 107 -0.36 -5.91 22.23
C LEU A 107 0.29 -7.08 22.98
N ALA A 108 0.56 -8.21 22.32
CA ALA A 108 1.17 -9.35 22.98
C ALA A 108 2.47 -8.94 23.71
N GLY A 109 2.47 -9.11 25.03
CA GLY A 109 3.58 -8.71 25.93
C GLY A 109 3.71 -7.20 26.19
N LEU A 110 2.74 -6.35 25.80
CA LEU A 110 2.67 -4.93 26.20
C LEU A 110 1.73 -4.69 27.39
N THR A 111 0.95 -5.69 27.78
CA THR A 111 -0.01 -5.58 28.87
C THR A 111 0.52 -6.27 30.11
N ASP A 112 0.29 -5.65 31.25
CA ASP A 112 0.65 -6.15 32.59
C ASP A 112 -0.38 -7.15 33.16
N GLY A 113 -1.29 -7.66 32.33
CA GLY A 113 -2.35 -8.59 32.74
C GLY A 113 -3.56 -7.92 33.44
N ARG A 114 -3.62 -6.58 33.52
CA ARG A 114 -4.73 -5.88 34.18
C ARG A 114 -5.96 -5.71 33.28
N GLY A 115 -5.91 -6.08 32.02
CA GLY A 115 -7.05 -6.05 31.09
C GLY A 115 -7.35 -4.68 30.49
N ASP A 116 -6.70 -3.62 30.93
CA ASP A 116 -6.88 -2.27 30.38
C ASP A 116 -6.12 -2.12 29.05
N VAL A 117 -6.72 -1.39 28.10
CA VAL A 117 -6.05 -1.04 26.84
C VAL A 117 -5.01 0.04 27.13
N PRO A 118 -3.71 -0.20 26.82
CA PRO A 118 -2.68 0.81 27.04
C PRO A 118 -2.94 2.08 26.23
N SER A 119 -2.43 3.22 26.71
CA SER A 119 -2.49 4.47 25.95
C SER A 119 -1.64 4.35 24.67
N GLU A 120 -1.90 5.22 23.69
CA GLU A 120 -1.11 5.27 22.46
C GLU A 120 0.37 5.58 22.74
N ALA A 121 0.64 6.42 23.74
CA ALA A 121 2.00 6.73 24.17
C ALA A 121 2.70 5.50 24.75
N ASP A 122 2.00 4.70 25.59
CA ASP A 122 2.56 3.48 26.16
C ASP A 122 2.81 2.42 25.07
N ILE A 123 1.88 2.29 24.11
CA ILE A 123 2.05 1.38 22.93
C ILE A 123 3.29 1.78 22.15
N ARG A 124 3.46 3.08 21.86
CA ARG A 124 4.62 3.61 21.14
C ARG A 124 5.91 3.33 21.90
N SER A 125 5.98 3.70 23.17
CA SER A 125 7.17 3.53 24.02
C SER A 125 7.59 2.06 24.09
N ALA A 126 6.69 1.20 24.50
CA ALA A 126 6.97 -0.22 24.66
C ALA A 126 7.32 -0.92 23.33
N THR A 127 6.75 -0.48 22.21
CA THR A 127 7.09 -1.02 20.89
C THR A 127 8.48 -0.56 20.45
N ARG A 128 8.84 0.71 20.71
CA ARG A 128 10.19 1.23 20.46
C ARG A 128 11.25 0.57 21.34
N GLU A 129 10.96 0.35 22.64
CA GLU A 129 11.87 -0.32 23.57
C GLU A 129 12.23 -1.75 23.11
N ARG A 130 11.32 -2.47 22.50
CA ARG A 130 11.62 -3.78 21.89
C ARG A 130 12.58 -3.69 20.70
N GLY A 131 12.56 -2.57 19.98
CA GLY A 131 13.42 -2.32 18.82
C GLY A 131 13.13 -3.20 17.60
N GLU A 132 12.03 -3.97 17.62
CA GLU A 132 11.67 -4.93 16.57
C GLU A 132 10.35 -4.56 15.91
N PRO A 133 10.38 -4.01 14.68
CA PRO A 133 9.19 -3.81 13.88
C PRO A 133 8.48 -5.14 13.63
N ARG A 134 7.14 -5.14 13.75
CA ARG A 134 6.31 -6.31 13.47
C ARG A 134 5.66 -6.17 12.13
N GLY A 135 5.42 -7.30 11.46
CA GLY A 135 4.74 -7.30 10.18
C GLY A 135 4.50 -8.67 9.63
N PHE A 136 4.10 -8.69 8.37
CA PHE A 136 3.83 -9.91 7.61
C PHE A 136 4.08 -9.65 6.13
N TRP A 137 4.25 -10.72 5.39
CA TRP A 137 4.33 -10.68 3.94
C TRP A 137 2.95 -10.90 3.33
N LYS A 138 2.64 -10.15 2.28
CA LYS A 138 1.49 -10.46 1.43
C LYS A 138 1.95 -11.35 0.27
N ASP A 139 1.26 -12.45 0.12
CA ASP A 139 1.44 -13.42 -0.96
C ASP A 139 0.13 -13.55 -1.76
N PHE A 140 0.16 -13.23 -3.02
CA PHE A 140 -0.96 -13.26 -3.96
C PHE A 140 -0.45 -13.36 -5.39
N ALA A 141 -1.25 -13.94 -6.29
CA ALA A 141 -0.89 -14.06 -7.70
C ALA A 141 -1.03 -12.72 -8.44
N ILE A 142 -2.04 -11.90 -8.09
CA ILE A 142 -2.41 -10.68 -8.82
C ILE A 142 -2.73 -9.57 -7.82
N ALA A 143 -1.97 -8.47 -7.89
CA ALA A 143 -2.35 -7.21 -7.27
C ALA A 143 -3.45 -6.51 -8.08
N LYS A 144 -4.37 -5.83 -7.39
CA LYS A 144 -5.45 -5.07 -8.00
C LYS A 144 -5.06 -3.59 -8.15
N GLY A 145 -5.42 -2.99 -9.28
CA GLY A 145 -5.28 -1.55 -9.50
C GLY A 145 -6.53 -0.78 -9.12
N SER A 146 -6.48 0.54 -9.29
CA SER A 146 -7.66 1.38 -9.14
C SER A 146 -8.71 1.03 -10.21
N GLY A 147 -9.96 0.85 -9.80
CA GLY A 147 -11.06 0.42 -10.68
C GLY A 147 -11.23 -1.09 -10.80
N ASP A 148 -10.26 -1.90 -10.39
CA ASP A 148 -10.43 -3.36 -10.38
C ASP A 148 -11.43 -3.80 -9.29
N PRO A 149 -12.34 -4.74 -9.58
CA PRO A 149 -13.24 -5.28 -8.58
C PRO A 149 -12.51 -6.18 -7.58
N ILE A 150 -12.89 -6.10 -6.30
CA ILE A 150 -12.37 -6.91 -5.22
C ILE A 150 -13.42 -7.94 -4.79
N ALA A 151 -13.17 -9.19 -5.11
CA ALA A 151 -14.07 -10.27 -4.74
C ALA A 151 -13.89 -10.67 -3.28
N ILE A 152 -14.98 -10.63 -2.49
CA ILE A 152 -14.97 -11.14 -1.11
C ILE A 152 -14.70 -12.65 -1.16
N PRO A 153 -13.62 -13.16 -0.53
CA PRO A 153 -13.35 -14.60 -0.51
C PRO A 153 -14.50 -15.38 0.15
N ALA A 154 -14.86 -16.54 -0.39
CA ALA A 154 -16.02 -17.34 0.09
C ALA A 154 -15.94 -17.73 1.58
N ARG A 155 -14.71 -17.80 2.13
CA ARG A 155 -14.46 -18.10 3.55
C ARG A 155 -14.53 -16.88 4.48
N ALA A 156 -14.70 -15.67 3.91
CA ALA A 156 -14.74 -14.47 4.71
C ALA A 156 -16.11 -14.31 5.38
N GLU A 157 -16.14 -14.35 6.71
CA GLU A 157 -17.34 -13.99 7.50
C GLU A 157 -17.47 -12.46 7.59
N GLN A 158 -16.34 -11.78 7.62
CA GLN A 158 -16.21 -10.33 7.71
C GLN A 158 -15.09 -9.88 6.78
N PHE A 159 -15.34 -8.81 6.01
CA PHE A 159 -14.37 -8.28 5.07
C PHE A 159 -14.08 -6.82 5.39
N ASP A 160 -12.79 -6.44 5.45
CA ASP A 160 -12.33 -5.17 5.99
C ASP A 160 -11.33 -4.50 5.06
N TYR A 161 -11.21 -3.19 5.18
CA TYR A 161 -10.28 -2.32 4.47
C TYR A 161 -9.18 -1.84 5.42
N GLU A 162 -8.00 -1.57 4.89
CA GLU A 162 -6.85 -0.98 5.57
C GLU A 162 -6.09 -0.11 4.57
N GLY A 163 -6.41 1.19 4.53
CA GLY A 163 -5.72 2.17 3.70
C GLY A 163 -4.34 2.49 4.26
N GLU A 164 -3.31 2.44 3.41
CA GLU A 164 -1.90 2.54 3.80
C GLU A 164 -1.08 3.31 2.77
N VAL A 165 0.10 3.81 3.19
CA VAL A 165 1.15 4.29 2.31
C VAL A 165 2.20 3.20 2.16
N ALA A 166 2.65 2.98 0.93
CA ALA A 166 3.73 2.05 0.63
C ALA A 166 4.84 2.72 -0.18
N VAL A 167 6.09 2.37 0.11
CA VAL A 167 7.26 2.75 -0.67
C VAL A 167 7.65 1.61 -1.62
N VAL A 168 8.14 1.97 -2.80
CA VAL A 168 8.64 1.06 -3.82
C VAL A 168 10.16 1.03 -3.75
N ILE A 169 10.76 -0.15 -3.76
CA ILE A 169 12.21 -0.33 -3.68
C ILE A 169 12.86 -0.10 -5.05
N ALA A 170 13.91 0.73 -5.08
CA ALA A 170 14.64 1.12 -6.30
C ALA A 170 15.67 0.09 -6.75
N ARG A 171 16.34 -0.57 -5.82
CA ARG A 171 17.49 -1.45 -6.07
C ARG A 171 17.57 -2.55 -5.02
N ALA A 172 18.34 -3.60 -5.32
CA ALA A 172 18.57 -4.68 -4.36
C ALA A 172 19.04 -4.14 -2.99
N ALA A 173 18.35 -4.56 -1.93
CA ALA A 173 18.59 -4.13 -0.56
C ALA A 173 18.76 -5.35 0.34
N LEU A 174 19.98 -5.58 0.80
CA LEU A 174 20.39 -6.56 1.80
C LEU A 174 21.34 -5.86 2.76
N ASP A 175 21.21 -6.12 4.04
CA ASP A 175 22.01 -5.51 5.10
C ASP A 175 22.07 -3.97 4.98
N VAL A 176 20.92 -3.34 4.79
CA VAL A 176 20.83 -1.88 4.65
C VAL A 176 21.31 -1.22 5.94
N PRO A 177 22.36 -0.35 5.88
CA PRO A 177 22.86 0.31 7.07
C PRO A 177 21.83 1.24 7.70
N SER A 178 21.84 1.34 9.03
CA SER A 178 20.97 2.24 9.78
C SER A 178 21.09 3.69 9.29
N GLY A 179 19.95 4.36 9.12
CA GLY A 179 19.85 5.71 8.58
C GLY A 179 20.07 5.81 7.06
N ARG A 180 20.06 4.68 6.33
CA ARG A 180 20.24 4.65 4.88
C ARG A 180 19.01 4.11 4.12
N GLY A 181 17.97 3.69 4.82
CA GLY A 181 16.80 3.05 4.23
C GLY A 181 16.14 3.87 3.12
N GLU A 182 15.96 5.18 3.32
CA GLU A 182 15.33 6.07 2.34
C GLU A 182 16.06 6.12 0.98
N SER A 183 17.39 5.94 0.98
CA SER A 183 18.19 5.93 -0.25
C SER A 183 17.91 4.74 -1.17
N TYR A 184 17.07 3.81 -0.73
CA TYR A 184 16.60 2.65 -1.49
C TYR A 184 15.19 2.83 -2.02
N PHE A 185 14.51 3.94 -1.74
CA PHE A 185 13.17 4.19 -2.22
C PHE A 185 13.18 4.75 -3.64
N TRP A 186 12.34 4.19 -4.49
CA TRP A 186 12.11 4.68 -5.85
C TRP A 186 10.95 5.65 -5.92
N GLY A 187 9.91 5.38 -5.14
CA GLY A 187 8.71 6.19 -5.11
C GLY A 187 7.72 5.73 -4.06
N VAL A 188 6.59 6.42 -4.01
CA VAL A 188 5.53 6.22 -3.01
C VAL A 188 4.21 5.96 -3.71
N THR A 189 3.40 5.05 -3.18
CA THR A 189 2.06 4.72 -3.67
C THR A 189 1.11 4.46 -2.51
N LEU A 190 -0.19 4.33 -2.81
CA LEU A 190 -1.17 3.86 -1.84
C LEU A 190 -1.36 2.34 -1.96
N LEU A 191 -1.74 1.74 -0.83
CA LEU A 191 -2.09 0.34 -0.72
C LEU A 191 -3.37 0.20 0.08
N ASN A 192 -4.25 -0.73 -0.31
CA ASN A 192 -5.32 -1.20 0.55
C ASN A 192 -5.05 -2.67 0.91
N ASP A 193 -4.73 -2.91 2.20
CA ASP A 193 -4.50 -4.25 2.74
C ASP A 193 -5.83 -4.91 3.09
N TRP A 194 -6.49 -5.47 2.07
CA TRP A 194 -7.75 -6.16 2.24
C TRP A 194 -7.64 -7.31 3.25
N SER A 195 -8.56 -7.36 4.18
CA SER A 195 -8.46 -8.23 5.34
C SER A 195 -9.71 -9.06 5.58
N ILE A 196 -9.54 -10.36 5.72
CA ILE A 196 -10.57 -11.27 6.19
C ILE A 196 -10.54 -11.29 7.71
N ARG A 197 -11.68 -11.06 8.34
CA ARG A 197 -11.87 -11.12 9.79
C ARG A 197 -12.81 -12.27 10.14
N GLY A 198 -12.79 -12.73 11.36
CA GLY A 198 -13.74 -13.75 11.87
C GLY A 198 -13.34 -15.18 11.60
N ALA A 199 -13.42 -15.67 10.37
CA ALA A 199 -13.19 -17.08 9.98
C ALA A 199 -11.82 -17.64 10.41
N SER A 200 -10.88 -16.76 10.54
CA SER A 200 -9.50 -17.09 10.86
C SER A 200 -9.23 -17.52 12.31
N ARG A 201 -10.21 -17.41 13.21
CA ARG A 201 -9.99 -17.72 14.65
C ARG A 201 -9.95 -19.19 15.03
N LYS A 202 -10.41 -20.07 14.14
CA LYS A 202 -10.49 -21.52 14.39
C LYS A 202 -9.29 -22.31 13.87
N ASP A 203 -8.36 -21.62 13.21
CA ASP A 203 -7.32 -22.21 12.40
C ASP A 203 -5.97 -21.65 12.85
N SER A 204 -4.95 -22.46 13.06
CA SER A 204 -3.60 -22.03 13.47
C SER A 204 -2.90 -21.14 12.44
N HIS A 205 -3.38 -21.14 11.19
CA HIS A 205 -2.91 -20.30 10.09
C HIS A 205 -3.70 -19.00 9.91
N SER A 206 -4.52 -18.65 10.88
CA SER A 206 -5.56 -17.62 10.81
C SER A 206 -5.08 -16.25 10.39
N PHE A 207 -3.94 -15.77 10.90
CA PHE A 207 -3.41 -14.47 10.56
C PHE A 207 -2.95 -14.41 9.10
N ASN A 208 -2.17 -15.39 8.66
CA ASN A 208 -1.67 -15.44 7.30
C ASN A 208 -2.81 -15.53 6.28
N LEU A 209 -3.75 -16.44 6.48
CA LEU A 209 -4.91 -16.60 5.59
C LEU A 209 -5.87 -15.41 5.62
N GLY A 210 -5.90 -14.64 6.72
CA GLY A 210 -6.68 -13.41 6.82
C GLY A 210 -6.15 -12.28 5.95
N LYS A 211 -4.86 -12.30 5.63
CA LYS A 211 -4.14 -11.26 4.89
C LYS A 211 -3.73 -11.69 3.48
N ASN A 212 -3.76 -12.99 3.17
CA ASN A 212 -3.26 -13.55 1.92
C ASN A 212 -4.34 -14.30 1.14
N PHE A 213 -4.72 -13.71 0.01
CA PHE A 213 -5.64 -14.26 -0.98
C PHE A 213 -5.53 -13.47 -2.29
N ASP A 214 -5.94 -14.04 -3.41
CA ASP A 214 -5.91 -13.34 -4.69
C ASP A 214 -6.78 -12.09 -4.66
N GLY A 215 -6.21 -10.96 -5.04
CA GLY A 215 -6.83 -9.65 -4.90
C GLY A 215 -6.76 -9.09 -3.47
N GLY A 216 -6.01 -9.71 -2.56
CA GLY A 216 -5.82 -9.27 -1.17
C GLY A 216 -5.01 -7.97 -1.00
N ALA A 217 -4.47 -7.42 -2.08
CA ALA A 217 -3.85 -6.11 -2.11
C ALA A 217 -4.32 -5.31 -3.32
N SER A 218 -4.74 -4.06 -3.09
CA SER A 218 -4.85 -3.05 -4.13
C SER A 218 -3.70 -2.07 -4.01
N VAL A 219 -3.10 -1.68 -5.14
CA VAL A 219 -1.96 -0.76 -5.20
C VAL A 219 -2.19 0.31 -6.27
N GLY A 220 -1.88 1.54 -5.99
CA GLY A 220 -1.99 2.64 -6.92
C GLY A 220 -2.66 3.91 -6.34
N PRO A 221 -3.29 4.76 -7.18
CA PRO A 221 -3.48 4.65 -8.62
C PRO A 221 -2.20 4.83 -9.44
N CYS A 222 -1.18 5.43 -8.87
CA CYS A 222 0.13 5.67 -9.49
C CYS A 222 1.26 5.49 -8.47
N ILE A 223 2.50 5.52 -8.93
CA ILE A 223 3.67 5.73 -8.08
C ILE A 223 4.13 7.18 -8.27
N VAL A 224 4.27 7.92 -7.18
CA VAL A 224 4.88 9.25 -7.18
C VAL A 224 6.39 9.07 -7.02
N VAL A 225 7.15 9.52 -8.02
CA VAL A 225 8.62 9.47 -8.05
C VAL A 225 9.15 10.90 -7.93
N GLY A 226 10.11 11.12 -7.05
CA GLY A 226 10.70 12.43 -6.78
C GLY A 226 10.63 12.80 -5.30
N GLU A 227 10.66 14.09 -5.01
CA GLU A 227 10.65 14.63 -3.65
C GLU A 227 9.27 14.44 -3.00
N LEU A 228 9.11 13.36 -2.23
CA LEU A 228 7.95 13.09 -1.40
C LEU A 228 8.41 12.35 -0.16
N ASP A 229 8.06 12.88 1.01
CA ASP A 229 8.37 12.24 2.29
C ASP A 229 7.25 11.24 2.67
N PRO A 230 7.49 9.93 2.60
CA PRO A 230 6.49 8.94 2.97
C PRO A 230 6.16 8.94 4.47
N ALA A 231 6.93 9.64 5.31
CA ALA A 231 6.70 9.76 6.74
C ALA A 231 5.82 10.97 7.11
N ASP A 232 5.47 11.84 6.16
CA ASP A 232 4.62 13.01 6.38
C ASP A 232 3.50 13.11 5.32
N MET A 233 2.67 12.07 5.25
CA MET A 233 1.54 12.01 4.33
C MET A 233 0.23 11.85 5.10
N HIS A 234 -0.80 12.58 4.68
CA HIS A 234 -2.16 12.41 5.20
C HIS A 234 -2.94 11.42 4.33
N VAL A 235 -3.53 10.41 4.97
CA VAL A 235 -4.31 9.36 4.31
C VAL A 235 -5.75 9.36 4.83
N THR A 236 -6.69 9.29 3.91
CA THR A 236 -8.11 9.08 4.22
C THR A 236 -8.60 7.82 3.51
N THR A 237 -9.52 7.10 4.18
CA THR A 237 -10.27 6.01 3.55
C THR A 237 -11.76 6.29 3.65
N THR A 238 -12.47 6.16 2.55
CA THR A 238 -13.92 6.30 2.49
C THR A 238 -14.58 4.99 2.08
N VAL A 239 -15.79 4.74 2.57
CA VAL A 239 -16.67 3.67 2.10
C VAL A 239 -17.99 4.30 1.68
N ASN A 240 -18.36 4.16 0.40
CA ASN A 240 -19.55 4.80 -0.19
C ASN A 240 -19.59 6.33 0.00
N GLY A 241 -18.42 6.97 0.05
CA GLY A 241 -18.26 8.40 0.31
C GLY A 241 -18.18 8.77 1.80
N ASP A 242 -18.54 7.89 2.73
CA ASP A 242 -18.42 8.13 4.16
C ASP A 242 -16.97 7.97 4.62
N LEU A 243 -16.44 8.99 5.30
CA LEU A 243 -15.11 8.96 5.87
C LEU A 243 -15.01 7.89 6.96
N ARG A 244 -14.03 7.01 6.84
CA ARG A 244 -13.74 5.91 7.76
C ARG A 244 -12.41 6.06 8.46
N GLN A 245 -11.33 6.29 7.70
CA GLN A 245 -10.00 6.50 8.24
C GLN A 245 -9.50 7.90 7.88
N SER A 246 -8.79 8.51 8.81
CA SER A 246 -8.08 9.79 8.61
C SER A 246 -6.89 9.81 9.57
N TYR A 247 -5.67 9.77 9.03
CA TYR A 247 -4.47 9.71 9.84
C TYR A 247 -3.25 10.25 9.07
N SER A 248 -2.16 10.52 9.78
CA SER A 248 -0.87 10.86 9.19
C SER A 248 0.10 9.69 9.30
N THR A 249 0.96 9.49 8.30
CA THR A 249 2.08 8.55 8.39
C THR A 249 3.12 8.96 9.42
N SER A 250 3.14 10.21 9.87
CA SER A 250 3.94 10.65 11.02
C SER A 250 3.56 9.98 12.35
N ASP A 251 2.39 9.35 12.40
CA ASP A 251 1.94 8.55 13.54
C ASP A 251 2.60 7.16 13.60
N MET A 252 3.34 6.75 12.58
CA MET A 252 4.07 5.48 12.58
C MET A 252 5.06 5.40 13.75
N ILE A 253 5.20 4.21 14.33
CA ILE A 253 6.22 3.92 15.34
C ILE A 253 7.58 3.75 14.67
N PHE A 254 7.65 2.95 13.63
CA PHE A 254 8.82 2.76 12.77
C PHE A 254 8.54 3.28 11.38
N SER A 255 9.42 4.10 10.84
CA SER A 255 9.34 4.57 9.46
C SER A 255 9.52 3.42 8.46
N HIS A 256 9.12 3.64 7.21
CA HIS A 256 9.39 2.69 6.13
C HIS A 256 10.89 2.37 6.00
N ALA A 257 11.75 3.36 6.24
CA ALA A 257 13.21 3.20 6.20
C ALA A 257 13.71 2.27 7.31
N GLU A 258 13.29 2.50 8.55
CA GLU A 258 13.63 1.63 9.68
C GLU A 258 13.11 0.20 9.48
N TYR A 259 11.93 0.07 8.84
CA TYR A 259 11.36 -1.24 8.54
C TYR A 259 12.17 -1.99 7.47
N LEU A 260 12.63 -1.28 6.41
CA LEU A 260 13.56 -1.83 5.43
C LEU A 260 14.90 -2.24 6.07
N GLU A 261 15.50 -1.37 6.87
CA GLU A 261 16.76 -1.63 7.57
C GLU A 261 16.67 -2.87 8.48
N TYR A 262 15.54 -3.05 9.15
CA TYR A 262 15.32 -4.23 9.99
C TYR A 262 15.17 -5.51 9.18
N LEU A 263 14.26 -5.52 8.19
CA LEU A 263 13.96 -6.73 7.41
C LEU A 263 15.10 -7.13 6.47
N SER A 264 15.86 -6.16 5.96
CA SER A 264 16.95 -6.44 5.02
C SER A 264 18.14 -7.19 5.64
N ARG A 265 18.17 -7.36 6.95
CA ARG A 265 19.17 -8.21 7.64
C ARG A 265 19.07 -9.67 7.25
N ASP A 266 17.84 -10.13 6.96
CA ASP A 266 17.53 -11.53 6.65
C ASP A 266 16.92 -11.73 5.27
N PHE A 267 16.40 -10.66 4.64
CA PHE A 267 15.67 -10.72 3.37
C PHE A 267 16.23 -9.73 2.36
N THR A 268 16.67 -10.21 1.21
CA THR A 268 17.02 -9.33 0.08
C THR A 268 15.74 -8.79 -0.56
N PHE A 269 15.51 -7.47 -0.50
CA PHE A 269 14.51 -6.81 -1.32
C PHE A 269 15.02 -6.61 -2.74
N LEU A 270 14.12 -6.65 -3.71
CA LEU A 270 14.42 -6.45 -5.13
C LEU A 270 13.76 -5.17 -5.65
N PRO A 271 14.23 -4.59 -6.77
CA PRO A 271 13.56 -3.47 -7.41
C PRO A 271 12.08 -3.78 -7.67
N GLY A 272 11.20 -2.90 -7.22
CA GLY A 272 9.75 -3.05 -7.34
C GLY A 272 9.06 -3.82 -6.19
N ASP A 273 9.80 -4.38 -5.22
CA ASP A 273 9.20 -4.81 -3.95
C ASP A 273 8.65 -3.60 -3.20
N LEU A 274 7.65 -3.81 -2.35
CA LEU A 274 7.00 -2.75 -1.59
C LEU A 274 7.16 -2.97 -0.09
N ILE A 275 7.21 -1.85 0.64
CA ILE A 275 7.09 -1.81 2.09
C ILE A 275 5.95 -0.89 2.45
N SER A 276 4.95 -1.40 3.17
CA SER A 276 3.84 -0.61 3.68
C SER A 276 4.00 -0.29 5.15
N GLY A 277 3.66 0.95 5.51
CA GLY A 277 3.82 1.49 6.87
C GLY A 277 2.75 1.04 7.87
N GLY A 278 1.73 0.31 7.41
CA GLY A 278 0.60 -0.10 8.22
C GLY A 278 -0.56 0.92 8.19
N SER A 279 -1.72 0.48 8.62
CA SER A 279 -2.98 1.22 8.55
C SER A 279 -3.25 2.05 9.81
N GLY A 280 -3.87 3.21 9.60
CA GLY A 280 -4.39 4.07 10.66
C GLY A 280 -5.71 3.58 11.27
N PRO A 281 -6.22 4.27 12.30
CA PRO A 281 -7.49 3.96 12.95
C PRO A 281 -8.67 4.17 11.99
N GLY A 282 -9.81 3.50 12.26
CA GLY A 282 -11.06 3.66 11.53
C GLY A 282 -11.40 2.49 10.60
N THR A 283 -10.63 1.38 10.64
CA THR A 283 -11.04 0.13 9.97
C THR A 283 -12.37 -0.38 10.53
N ALA A 284 -13.09 -1.23 9.82
CA ALA A 284 -14.33 -1.78 10.34
C ALA A 284 -14.12 -2.54 11.66
N THR A 285 -12.93 -3.14 11.82
CA THR A 285 -12.55 -3.87 13.03
C THR A 285 -12.41 -2.97 14.25
N ASP A 286 -11.85 -1.77 14.13
CA ASP A 286 -11.56 -0.90 15.28
C ASP A 286 -12.62 0.18 15.51
N SER A 287 -13.33 0.62 14.48
CA SER A 287 -14.37 1.65 14.57
C SER A 287 -15.77 1.12 14.87
N GLY A 288 -16.08 -0.11 14.44
CA GLY A 288 -17.42 -0.68 14.46
C GLY A 288 -18.36 -0.12 13.42
N ALA A 289 -17.84 0.53 12.40
CA ALA A 289 -18.63 1.14 11.33
C ALA A 289 -19.27 0.14 10.36
N GLY A 290 -19.09 -1.15 10.60
CA GLY A 290 -19.62 -2.24 9.76
C GLY A 290 -18.60 -2.75 8.74
N PHE A 291 -18.61 -4.07 8.53
CA PHE A 291 -17.79 -4.74 7.53
C PHE A 291 -18.34 -4.54 6.13
N LEU A 292 -17.47 -4.67 5.15
CA LEU A 292 -17.78 -4.49 3.73
C LEU A 292 -18.74 -5.55 3.19
N ARG A 293 -19.54 -5.13 2.23
CA ARG A 293 -20.50 -5.95 1.50
C ARG A 293 -20.34 -5.77 -0.01
N PRO A 294 -20.79 -6.72 -0.82
CA PRO A 294 -20.86 -6.51 -2.27
C PRO A 294 -21.64 -5.24 -2.62
N GLY A 295 -21.09 -4.43 -3.52
CA GLY A 295 -21.58 -3.13 -3.92
C GLY A 295 -20.95 -1.95 -3.19
N ASP A 296 -20.18 -2.18 -2.12
CA ASP A 296 -19.47 -1.10 -1.45
C ASP A 296 -18.30 -0.60 -2.30
N MET A 297 -18.17 0.74 -2.36
CA MET A 297 -17.05 1.43 -3.01
C MET A 297 -16.07 1.93 -1.96
N VAL A 298 -14.84 1.48 -2.01
CA VAL A 298 -13.77 1.89 -1.07
C VAL A 298 -12.76 2.76 -1.80
N GLY A 299 -12.46 3.94 -1.24
CA GLY A 299 -11.46 4.86 -1.76
C GLY A 299 -10.38 5.15 -0.70
N VAL A 300 -9.12 4.88 -1.01
CA VAL A 300 -7.96 5.31 -0.21
C VAL A 300 -7.33 6.50 -0.91
N THR A 301 -7.17 7.61 -0.22
CA THR A 301 -6.77 8.89 -0.82
C THR A 301 -5.62 9.56 -0.06
N SER A 302 -4.65 10.09 -0.79
CA SER A 302 -3.75 11.15 -0.34
C SER A 302 -3.68 12.25 -1.42
N ALA A 303 -3.35 13.48 -1.00
CA ALA A 303 -3.28 14.61 -1.92
C ALA A 303 -2.19 14.41 -3.00
N GLU A 304 -1.10 13.77 -2.64
CA GLU A 304 0.08 13.58 -3.48
C GLU A 304 -0.13 12.49 -4.53
N VAL A 305 -0.68 11.35 -4.11
CA VAL A 305 -0.84 10.16 -4.97
C VAL A 305 -2.16 10.19 -5.74
N GLY A 306 -3.23 10.65 -5.11
CA GLY A 306 -4.60 10.61 -5.62
C GLY A 306 -5.43 9.56 -4.91
N THR A 307 -6.42 8.97 -5.59
CA THR A 307 -7.36 8.02 -5.00
C THR A 307 -7.24 6.62 -5.62
N LEU A 308 -6.93 5.64 -4.80
CA LEU A 308 -7.03 4.21 -5.11
C LEU A 308 -8.46 3.76 -4.78
N SER A 309 -9.27 3.49 -5.78
CA SER A 309 -10.70 3.17 -5.63
C SER A 309 -11.03 1.78 -6.16
N ASN A 310 -11.78 1.02 -5.37
CA ASN A 310 -12.19 -0.34 -5.76
C ASN A 310 -13.64 -0.62 -5.32
N GLU A 311 -14.41 -1.26 -6.19
CA GLU A 311 -15.71 -1.84 -5.86
C GLU A 311 -15.52 -3.23 -5.24
N VAL A 312 -16.21 -3.46 -4.13
CA VAL A 312 -16.29 -4.78 -3.50
C VAL A 312 -17.39 -5.59 -4.16
N VAL A 313 -17.08 -6.79 -4.62
CA VAL A 313 -18.04 -7.66 -5.31
C VAL A 313 -18.18 -9.01 -4.62
N ALA A 314 -19.31 -9.67 -4.82
CA ALA A 314 -19.45 -11.06 -4.43
C ALA A 314 -18.47 -11.93 -5.24
N LYS A 315 -17.94 -12.98 -4.63
CA LYS A 315 -17.15 -13.96 -5.38
C LYS A 315 -18.09 -14.59 -6.43
N GLY A 316 -17.78 -14.39 -7.71
CA GLY A 316 -18.43 -15.13 -8.79
C GLY A 316 -18.26 -16.64 -8.59
N LEU A 317 -19.31 -17.40 -8.86
CA LEU A 317 -19.30 -18.87 -8.87
C LEU A 317 -18.45 -19.38 -10.03
#